data_89f9f1365df903092c60bab69099f570
#
_entry.id   89f9f1365df903092c60bab69099f570
#
_cell.length_a   1.000
_cell.length_b   1.000
_cell.length_c   1.000
_cell.angle_alpha   90.00
_cell.angle_beta   90.00
_cell.angle_gamma   90.00
#
_symmetry.space_group_name_H-M   'P 1'
#
loop_
_entity.id
_entity.type
_entity.pdbx_description
1 polymer ?
#
loop_
_entity_poly.entity_id
_entity_poly.type
_entity_poly.pdbx_seq_one_letter_code
_entity_poly.pdbx_strand_id
1 'polypeptide(L)'
;MATEGTSRGSSWPRGDTRKKPTAFLLHTLLFMCVAFRVAAALIRVSYHLAAGSVLGVARVLFAAANDRCMRCMNQAALGRSATGTFCGDLLVGAMANSWRVLMQGLASLMFLCARADEYVRPPPSPLVLTPHDKPAAHPQQVHISTVGRNKMRISWVTDDRDAPSVVEYGESQGNYTASATGDHATYKYFLYESGAIHHATIGPLAPSTTYHYRCGKAGDEFTLRTPPASLPVELVVIGDLGQTGWTASTLSHIGGADYDMLLLPGDLSYADARQPLWDSFGRLVQPLASARPWMVTEGNHEAEALPGAVGFAPFLAYNARWRMPREESGSPSNLYYSFDVAGGAAHVVMLGSYAEFEQGSEQYAWLERDLAGVDRRATPWLLVLLHAPWYNTNQAHQGEGEAMRAAMERLLYEARVDVVFSGHVHAYERFTRVYDNEADGRGPTYITIGDGGNREGLALKFLKDHESAHLSVFREASFGHGRLRIVDETSAVWTWHRNDDEYATVRDEVWLESLASPNLSMPTARRHDQEF
;
A
#
# COMPACT_ATOMS: atom_id res chain seq x y z
N MET A 1 82.35 -7.23 -48.62
CA MET A 1 83.39 -8.08 -48.01
C MET A 1 82.63 -9.07 -47.14
N ALA A 2 82.30 -10.29 -47.65
CA ALA A 2 83.11 -11.48 -47.61
C ALA A 2 83.33 -11.86 -46.14
N THR A 3 82.99 -13.02 -45.62
CA THR A 3 83.05 -14.41 -46.11
C THR A 3 82.27 -15.28 -45.12
N GLU A 4 81.50 -16.26 -45.57
CA GLU A 4 81.74 -17.73 -45.51
C GLU A 4 82.04 -18.25 -44.11
N GLY A 5 81.31 -19.22 -43.59
CA GLY A 5 81.11 -20.54 -44.01
C GLY A 5 80.63 -21.53 -42.97
N THR A 6 80.06 -22.57 -43.51
CA THR A 6 80.06 -23.98 -43.16
C THR A 6 79.15 -24.54 -42.08
N SER A 7 78.28 -25.38 -42.64
CA SER A 7 77.49 -26.52 -42.12
C SER A 7 78.15 -27.41 -41.08
N ARG A 8 77.32 -27.90 -40.14
CA ARG A 8 77.26 -29.35 -39.78
C ARG A 8 75.95 -29.68 -39.08
N GLY A 9 75.25 -30.65 -39.59
CA GLY A 9 74.03 -31.21 -39.02
C GLY A 9 74.28 -32.01 -37.74
N SER A 10 73.21 -32.07 -36.92
CA SER A 10 73.06 -33.13 -35.96
C SER A 10 71.58 -33.37 -35.69
N SER A 11 71.25 -34.63 -35.77
CA SER A 11 70.02 -35.39 -35.59
C SER A 11 69.16 -34.97 -34.40
N TRP A 12 67.88 -34.86 -34.68
CA TRP A 12 66.82 -34.75 -33.68
C TRP A 12 66.42 -36.12 -33.18
N PRO A 13 66.26 -36.37 -31.88
CA PRO A 13 65.54 -37.54 -31.36
C PRO A 13 64.03 -37.28 -31.40
N ARG A 14 63.28 -38.23 -31.93
CA ARG A 14 61.81 -38.30 -31.86
C ARG A 14 61.38 -38.43 -30.40
N GLY A 15 60.87 -37.40 -29.82
CA GLY A 15 60.21 -37.40 -28.51
C GLY A 15 58.74 -37.73 -28.63
N ASP A 16 58.30 -38.65 -27.84
CA ASP A 16 57.01 -39.30 -27.70
C ASP A 16 55.89 -38.29 -27.37
N THR A 17 54.92 -38.08 -28.27
CA THR A 17 53.82 -37.13 -28.17
C THR A 17 52.55 -37.70 -27.53
N ARG A 18 52.68 -38.56 -26.52
CA ARG A 18 51.48 -39.25 -25.94
C ARG A 18 51.24 -38.99 -24.45
N LYS A 19 51.46 -37.81 -23.92
CA LYS A 19 51.01 -37.54 -22.52
C LYS A 19 50.76 -36.04 -22.20
N LYS A 20 49.82 -35.37 -22.89
CA LYS A 20 49.42 -34.03 -22.42
C LYS A 20 47.93 -33.60 -22.58
N PRO A 21 46.91 -34.46 -22.78
CA PRO A 21 45.54 -33.99 -22.65
C PRO A 21 44.95 -34.09 -21.23
N THR A 22 45.43 -35.01 -20.40
CA THR A 22 44.79 -35.29 -19.07
C THR A 22 45.09 -34.23 -18.02
N ALA A 23 46.30 -33.62 -18.03
CA ALA A 23 46.68 -32.61 -17.05
C ALA A 23 45.93 -31.28 -17.27
N PHE A 24 45.74 -30.90 -18.53
CA PHE A 24 44.98 -29.68 -18.87
C PHE A 24 43.47 -29.81 -18.51
N LEU A 25 42.90 -31.00 -18.76
CA LEU A 25 41.51 -31.26 -18.38
C LEU A 25 41.29 -31.25 -16.86
N LEU A 26 42.29 -31.77 -16.11
CA LEU A 26 42.23 -31.84 -14.66
C LEU A 26 42.35 -30.42 -14.03
N HIS A 27 43.22 -29.56 -14.58
CA HIS A 27 43.36 -28.16 -14.12
C HIS A 27 42.13 -27.34 -14.44
N THR A 28 41.50 -27.55 -15.60
CA THR A 28 40.26 -26.84 -15.98
C THR A 28 39.09 -27.26 -15.09
N LEU A 29 38.97 -28.54 -14.77
CA LEU A 29 37.98 -29.06 -13.84
C LEU A 29 38.18 -28.58 -12.41
N LEU A 30 39.42 -28.49 -11.94
CA LEU A 30 39.74 -27.97 -10.61
C LEU A 30 39.42 -26.48 -10.50
N PHE A 31 39.77 -25.70 -11.54
CA PHE A 31 39.42 -24.27 -11.60
C PHE A 31 37.90 -24.04 -11.61
N MET A 32 37.17 -24.86 -12.31
CA MET A 32 35.68 -24.81 -12.32
C MET A 32 35.08 -25.17 -10.97
N CYS A 33 35.60 -26.18 -10.26
CA CYS A 33 35.15 -26.51 -8.91
C CYS A 33 35.43 -25.40 -7.90
N VAL A 34 36.55 -24.69 -8.02
CA VAL A 34 36.89 -23.54 -7.19
C VAL A 34 35.97 -22.35 -7.52
N ALA A 35 35.74 -22.03 -8.80
CA ALA A 35 34.84 -20.97 -9.22
C ALA A 35 33.38 -21.25 -8.78
N PHE A 36 32.92 -22.49 -8.83
CA PHE A 36 31.61 -22.92 -8.33
C PHE A 36 31.49 -22.77 -6.80
N ARG A 37 32.55 -23.09 -6.04
CA ARG A 37 32.54 -22.92 -4.58
C ARG A 37 32.55 -21.46 -4.16
N VAL A 38 33.28 -20.60 -4.90
CA VAL A 38 33.26 -19.15 -4.67
C VAL A 38 31.91 -18.54 -5.00
N ALA A 39 31.28 -18.92 -6.12
CA ALA A 39 29.93 -18.48 -6.47
C ALA A 39 28.89 -18.95 -5.43
N ALA A 40 28.99 -20.18 -4.94
CA ALA A 40 28.11 -20.70 -3.89
C ALA A 40 28.34 -20.01 -2.54
N ALA A 41 29.56 -19.58 -2.23
CA ALA A 41 29.88 -18.82 -1.03
C ALA A 41 29.34 -17.38 -1.12
N LEU A 42 29.49 -16.73 -2.28
CA LEU A 42 28.92 -15.39 -2.55
C LEU A 42 27.38 -15.40 -2.49
N ILE A 43 26.71 -16.46 -3.01
CA ILE A 43 25.28 -16.64 -2.88
C ILE A 43 24.86 -16.83 -1.42
N ARG A 44 25.68 -17.48 -0.57
CA ARG A 44 25.39 -17.62 0.87
C ARG A 44 25.54 -16.31 1.64
N VAL A 45 26.50 -15.46 1.27
CA VAL A 45 26.68 -14.14 1.88
C VAL A 45 25.53 -13.20 1.49
N SER A 46 25.05 -13.28 0.24
CA SER A 46 23.86 -12.54 -0.22
C SER A 46 22.55 -13.02 0.43
N TYR A 47 22.55 -14.22 1.05
CA TYR A 47 21.39 -14.80 1.72
C TYR A 47 20.96 -14.04 2.99
N HIS A 48 21.86 -13.30 3.60
CA HIS A 48 21.54 -12.47 4.77
C HIS A 48 21.04 -11.06 4.41
N LEU A 49 20.99 -10.71 3.11
CA LEU A 49 20.72 -9.35 2.67
C LEU A 49 19.51 -9.15 1.72
N ALA A 50 18.83 -10.20 1.25
CA ALA A 50 17.71 -10.00 0.32
C ALA A 50 16.63 -11.11 0.38
N ALA A 51 15.37 -10.68 0.34
CA ALA A 51 14.15 -11.47 0.47
C ALA A 51 13.91 -12.53 -0.63
N GLY A 52 13.33 -13.58 -0.21
CA GLY A 52 12.91 -14.91 -0.65
C GLY A 52 12.49 -15.25 -2.10
N SER A 53 12.23 -14.38 -3.05
CA SER A 53 11.57 -14.75 -4.32
C SER A 53 12.51 -15.05 -5.52
N VAL A 54 13.66 -14.41 -5.60
CA VAL A 54 14.64 -14.64 -6.71
C VAL A 54 15.44 -15.94 -6.50
N LEU A 55 15.53 -16.42 -5.26
CA LEU A 55 16.30 -17.62 -4.90
C LEU A 55 15.64 -18.93 -5.36
N GLY A 56 14.35 -18.98 -5.52
CA GLY A 56 13.64 -20.18 -5.99
C GLY A 56 14.01 -20.58 -7.41
N VAL A 57 14.06 -19.61 -8.31
CA VAL A 57 14.41 -19.83 -9.72
C VAL A 57 15.89 -20.17 -9.88
N ALA A 58 16.78 -19.51 -9.14
CA ALA A 58 18.22 -19.82 -9.15
C ALA A 58 18.52 -21.23 -8.62
N ARG A 59 17.80 -21.72 -7.60
CA ARG A 59 17.93 -23.09 -7.07
C ARG A 59 17.53 -24.16 -8.08
N VAL A 60 16.44 -23.96 -8.81
CA VAL A 60 15.96 -24.94 -9.82
C VAL A 60 16.91 -25.02 -11.00
N LEU A 61 17.41 -23.89 -11.48
CA LEU A 61 18.38 -23.82 -12.58
C LEU A 61 19.74 -24.41 -12.17
N PHE A 62 20.19 -24.17 -10.93
CA PHE A 62 21.45 -24.70 -10.40
C PHE A 62 21.38 -26.23 -10.19
N ALA A 63 20.27 -26.77 -9.68
CA ALA A 63 20.06 -28.20 -9.52
C ALA A 63 20.07 -28.92 -10.87
N ALA A 64 19.41 -28.37 -11.90
CA ALA A 64 19.34 -28.96 -13.24
C ALA A 64 20.69 -28.92 -13.97
N ALA A 65 21.51 -27.89 -13.78
CA ALA A 65 22.84 -27.79 -14.35
C ALA A 65 23.83 -28.77 -13.70
N ASN A 66 23.77 -28.92 -12.37
CA ASN A 66 24.61 -29.82 -11.60
C ASN A 66 24.33 -31.29 -11.94
N ASP A 67 23.05 -31.68 -12.10
CA ASP A 67 22.62 -33.03 -12.43
C ASP A 67 23.04 -33.46 -13.87
N ARG A 68 23.01 -32.53 -14.84
CA ARG A 68 23.53 -32.75 -16.20
C ARG A 68 25.05 -32.85 -16.22
N CYS A 69 25.78 -32.06 -15.46
CA CYS A 69 27.25 -32.10 -15.36
C CYS A 69 27.72 -33.42 -14.73
N MET A 70 27.07 -33.88 -13.66
CA MET A 70 27.38 -35.15 -13.00
C MET A 70 27.08 -36.35 -13.89
N ARG A 71 26.02 -36.34 -14.70
CA ARG A 71 25.75 -37.42 -15.67
C ARG A 71 26.79 -37.50 -16.78
N CYS A 72 27.26 -36.37 -17.32
CA CYS A 72 28.34 -36.32 -18.30
C CYS A 72 29.68 -36.81 -17.72
N MET A 73 30.01 -36.47 -16.47
CA MET A 73 31.22 -36.93 -15.79
C MET A 73 31.21 -38.46 -15.54
N ASN A 74 30.07 -39.01 -15.13
CA ASN A 74 29.94 -40.46 -14.94
C ASN A 74 30.01 -41.25 -16.26
N GLN A 75 29.53 -40.72 -17.38
CA GLN A 75 29.66 -41.32 -18.69
C GLN A 75 31.09 -41.27 -19.24
N ALA A 76 31.83 -40.21 -19.00
CA ALA A 76 33.24 -40.08 -19.37
C ALA A 76 34.16 -41.00 -18.53
N ALA A 77 33.83 -41.21 -17.24
CA ALA A 77 34.57 -42.11 -16.35
C ALA A 77 34.37 -43.61 -16.70
N LEU A 78 33.29 -43.96 -17.40
CA LEU A 78 32.97 -45.36 -17.78
C LEU A 78 33.57 -45.80 -19.13
N GLY A 79 34.43 -45.01 -19.78
CA GLY A 79 35.26 -45.42 -20.92
C GLY A 79 34.50 -45.87 -22.18
N ARG A 80 33.26 -45.46 -22.37
CA ARG A 80 32.42 -45.86 -23.52
C ARG A 80 32.12 -44.64 -24.40
N SER A 81 33.03 -44.32 -25.35
CA SER A 81 32.63 -43.77 -26.64
C SER A 81 33.85 -43.36 -27.50
N ALA A 82 33.91 -43.86 -28.71
CA ALA A 82 34.93 -43.55 -29.73
C ALA A 82 34.48 -42.36 -30.63
N THR A 83 34.13 -41.22 -30.04
CA THR A 83 33.84 -39.98 -30.78
C THR A 83 34.33 -38.73 -29.99
N GLY A 84 35.65 -38.63 -29.86
CA GLY A 84 36.28 -37.59 -29.02
C GLY A 84 36.20 -36.15 -29.56
N THR A 85 35.84 -35.94 -30.81
CA THR A 85 35.77 -34.58 -31.41
C THR A 85 34.38 -33.97 -31.32
N PHE A 86 33.31 -34.72 -31.44
CA PHE A 86 31.94 -34.19 -31.38
C PHE A 86 31.49 -33.77 -29.96
N CYS A 87 32.05 -34.39 -28.93
CA CYS A 87 31.73 -34.10 -27.53
C CYS A 87 32.43 -32.81 -27.03
N GLY A 88 33.61 -32.46 -27.62
CA GLY A 88 34.36 -31.27 -27.25
C GLY A 88 33.64 -29.97 -27.63
N ASP A 89 33.14 -29.90 -28.86
CA ASP A 89 32.47 -28.71 -29.38
C ASP A 89 31.07 -28.50 -28.74
N LEU A 90 30.34 -29.57 -28.42
CA LEU A 90 29.08 -29.46 -27.67
C LEU A 90 29.29 -29.01 -26.22
N LEU A 91 30.36 -29.47 -25.57
CA LEU A 91 30.72 -29.06 -24.21
C LEU A 91 31.15 -27.60 -24.16
N VAL A 92 31.96 -27.14 -25.12
CA VAL A 92 32.40 -25.72 -25.20
C VAL A 92 31.22 -24.82 -25.50
N GLY A 93 30.31 -25.19 -26.40
CA GLY A 93 29.09 -24.45 -26.70
C GLY A 93 28.12 -24.38 -25.50
N ALA A 94 27.90 -25.51 -24.80
CA ALA A 94 27.07 -25.55 -23.61
C ALA A 94 27.67 -24.71 -22.45
N MET A 95 29.00 -24.73 -22.30
CA MET A 95 29.73 -23.93 -21.30
C MET A 95 29.65 -22.44 -21.63
N ALA A 96 29.84 -22.04 -22.89
CA ALA A 96 29.75 -20.65 -23.32
C ALA A 96 28.33 -20.08 -23.11
N ASN A 97 27.28 -20.85 -23.36
CA ASN A 97 25.91 -20.44 -23.08
C ASN A 97 25.60 -20.39 -21.57
N SER A 98 26.12 -21.32 -20.78
CA SER A 98 25.97 -21.28 -19.33
C SER A 98 26.69 -20.08 -18.71
N TRP A 99 27.86 -19.71 -19.22
CA TRP A 99 28.59 -18.50 -18.83
C TRP A 99 27.84 -17.23 -19.22
N ARG A 100 27.24 -17.16 -20.40
CA ARG A 100 26.41 -16.01 -20.82
C ARG A 100 25.21 -15.83 -19.91
N VAL A 101 24.49 -16.90 -19.59
CA VAL A 101 23.34 -16.86 -18.68
C VAL A 101 23.78 -16.49 -17.26
N LEU A 102 24.92 -17.01 -16.79
CA LEU A 102 25.47 -16.64 -15.47
C LEU A 102 25.92 -15.16 -15.42
N MET A 103 26.58 -14.67 -16.46
CA MET A 103 27.00 -13.27 -16.54
C MET A 103 25.83 -12.32 -16.71
N GLN A 104 24.79 -12.69 -17.44
CA GLN A 104 23.54 -11.92 -17.53
C GLN A 104 22.79 -11.92 -16.20
N GLY A 105 22.74 -13.06 -15.51
CA GLY A 105 22.17 -13.14 -14.17
C GLY A 105 22.94 -12.31 -13.14
N LEU A 106 24.28 -12.34 -13.17
CA LEU A 106 25.12 -11.50 -12.32
C LEU A 106 25.03 -10.01 -12.67
N ALA A 107 24.95 -9.66 -13.94
CA ALA A 107 24.76 -8.28 -14.37
C ALA A 107 23.36 -7.77 -13.95
N SER A 108 22.32 -8.58 -14.08
CA SER A 108 20.97 -8.23 -13.59
C SER A 108 20.94 -8.13 -12.06
N LEU A 109 21.65 -9.00 -11.35
CA LEU A 109 21.77 -8.94 -9.90
C LEU A 109 22.57 -7.73 -9.45
N MET A 110 23.67 -7.37 -10.15
CA MET A 110 24.42 -6.14 -9.89
C MET A 110 23.60 -4.89 -10.21
N PHE A 111 22.76 -4.92 -11.23
CA PHE A 111 21.86 -3.81 -11.55
C PHE A 111 20.73 -3.65 -10.52
N LEU A 112 20.20 -4.77 -9.99
CA LEU A 112 19.26 -4.79 -8.88
C LEU A 112 19.94 -4.35 -7.56
N CYS A 113 21.17 -4.80 -7.29
CA CYS A 113 21.92 -4.36 -6.13
C CYS A 113 22.35 -2.88 -6.22
N ALA A 114 22.73 -2.39 -7.41
CA ALA A 114 23.07 -0.97 -7.60
C ALA A 114 21.87 -0.02 -7.42
N ARG A 115 20.64 -0.51 -7.67
CA ARG A 115 19.43 0.24 -7.32
C ARG A 115 19.01 0.09 -5.86
N ALA A 116 19.41 -1.01 -5.19
CA ALA A 116 19.07 -1.24 -3.77
C ALA A 116 19.91 -0.35 -2.81
N ASP A 117 21.05 0.19 -3.25
CA ASP A 117 21.92 1.02 -2.40
C ASP A 117 21.37 2.45 -2.16
N GLU A 118 20.35 2.86 -2.89
CA GLU A 118 19.81 4.23 -2.76
C GLU A 118 18.64 4.36 -1.77
N TYR A 119 17.87 3.28 -1.52
CA TYR A 119 16.72 3.31 -0.60
C TYR A 119 16.74 2.12 0.35
N VAL A 120 16.92 2.40 1.63
CA VAL A 120 16.84 1.39 2.70
C VAL A 120 15.56 1.64 3.50
N ARG A 121 14.58 0.77 3.34
CA ARG A 121 13.37 0.77 4.18
C ARG A 121 13.77 0.38 5.61
N PRO A 122 13.32 1.10 6.64
CA PRO A 122 13.58 0.71 8.02
C PRO A 122 13.02 -0.69 8.31
N PRO A 123 13.59 -1.39 9.31
CA PRO A 123 13.14 -2.73 9.64
C PRO A 123 11.66 -2.74 10.06
N PRO A 124 10.93 -3.84 9.79
CA PRO A 124 9.55 -3.96 10.20
C PRO A 124 9.39 -3.78 11.72
N SER A 125 8.34 -3.05 12.11
CA SER A 125 7.97 -2.89 13.52
C SER A 125 7.21 -4.13 14.02
N PRO A 126 7.33 -4.50 15.32
CA PRO A 126 6.57 -5.59 15.89
C PRO A 126 5.06 -5.37 15.78
N LEU A 127 4.32 -6.44 15.47
CA LEU A 127 2.87 -6.41 15.46
C LEU A 127 2.31 -6.35 16.88
N VAL A 128 1.28 -5.55 17.08
CA VAL A 128 0.42 -5.53 18.26
C VAL A 128 -0.80 -6.38 17.96
N LEU A 129 -0.89 -7.56 18.58
CA LEU A 129 -2.02 -8.45 18.42
C LEU A 129 -3.05 -8.19 19.53
N THR A 130 -4.29 -7.95 19.13
CA THR A 130 -5.42 -7.75 20.05
C THR A 130 -6.23 -9.05 20.11
N PRO A 131 -6.10 -9.84 21.21
CA PRO A 131 -6.80 -11.13 21.35
C PRO A 131 -8.30 -10.94 21.56
N HIS A 132 -9.06 -12.02 21.38
CA HIS A 132 -10.46 -12.13 21.76
C HIS A 132 -10.61 -13.25 22.79
N ASP A 133 -11.05 -12.88 23.99
CA ASP A 133 -11.23 -13.77 25.15
C ASP A 133 -12.70 -13.83 25.63
N LYS A 134 -13.62 -13.29 24.84
CA LYS A 134 -15.05 -13.25 25.14
C LYS A 134 -15.79 -14.47 24.54
N PRO A 135 -17.02 -14.77 25.01
CA PRO A 135 -17.85 -15.83 24.42
C PRO A 135 -18.08 -15.64 22.91
N ALA A 136 -18.29 -16.75 22.18
CA ALA A 136 -18.42 -16.73 20.72
C ALA A 136 -19.53 -15.80 20.18
N ALA A 137 -20.63 -15.65 20.91
CA ALA A 137 -21.72 -14.73 20.52
C ALA A 137 -21.47 -13.26 20.91
N HIS A 138 -20.33 -12.96 21.57
CA HIS A 138 -20.03 -11.58 21.99
C HIS A 138 -19.56 -10.74 20.80
N PRO A 139 -20.22 -9.59 20.52
CA PRO A 139 -19.82 -8.70 19.44
C PRO A 139 -18.42 -8.12 19.62
N GLN A 140 -17.62 -8.15 18.58
CA GLN A 140 -16.26 -7.63 18.50
C GLN A 140 -16.03 -6.88 17.19
N GLN A 141 -14.93 -6.15 17.07
CA GLN A 141 -14.55 -5.42 15.87
C GLN A 141 -15.62 -4.40 15.44
N VAL A 142 -16.31 -3.83 16.40
CA VAL A 142 -17.40 -2.89 16.16
C VAL A 142 -16.85 -1.62 15.54
N HIS A 143 -17.41 -1.24 14.40
CA HIS A 143 -17.09 0.00 13.70
C HIS A 143 -18.33 0.57 13.03
N ILE A 144 -18.30 1.88 12.76
CA ILE A 144 -19.44 2.59 12.17
C ILE A 144 -19.01 3.38 10.94
N SER A 145 -19.94 3.51 9.98
CA SER A 145 -19.79 4.35 8.80
C SER A 145 -21.11 5.11 8.52
N THR A 146 -21.01 6.30 7.91
CA THR A 146 -22.21 7.05 7.53
C THR A 146 -22.91 6.43 6.32
N VAL A 147 -24.25 6.50 6.30
CA VAL A 147 -25.11 6.02 5.22
C VAL A 147 -26.11 7.11 4.90
N GLY A 148 -25.85 7.86 3.83
CA GLY A 148 -26.61 9.07 3.55
C GLY A 148 -26.45 10.13 4.65
N ARG A 149 -27.44 11.03 4.78
CA ARG A 149 -27.31 12.23 5.63
C ARG A 149 -27.60 12.00 7.11
N ASN A 150 -28.41 10.99 7.45
CA ASN A 150 -28.93 10.82 8.81
C ASN A 150 -29.05 9.36 9.24
N LYS A 151 -28.23 8.49 8.68
CA LYS A 151 -28.16 7.08 9.07
C LYS A 151 -26.74 6.68 9.35
N MET A 152 -26.59 5.66 10.17
CA MET A 152 -25.30 5.07 10.51
C MET A 152 -25.36 3.56 10.30
N ARG A 153 -24.40 3.01 9.56
CA ARG A 153 -24.19 1.56 9.51
C ARG A 153 -23.29 1.18 10.67
N ILE A 154 -23.72 0.19 11.42
CA ILE A 154 -22.95 -0.44 12.49
C ILE A 154 -22.56 -1.82 11.99
N SER A 155 -21.27 -2.11 12.01
CA SER A 155 -20.69 -3.38 11.60
C SER A 155 -19.97 -4.02 12.78
N TRP A 156 -20.09 -5.34 12.93
CA TRP A 156 -19.43 -6.11 13.98
C TRP A 156 -19.24 -7.56 13.56
N VAL A 157 -18.46 -8.30 14.32
CA VAL A 157 -18.21 -9.72 14.09
C VAL A 157 -18.60 -10.51 15.34
N THR A 158 -19.14 -11.72 15.12
CA THR A 158 -19.31 -12.74 16.17
C THR A 158 -18.72 -14.06 15.69
N ASP A 159 -18.11 -14.83 16.58
CA ASP A 159 -17.62 -16.18 16.25
C ASP A 159 -18.79 -17.17 16.17
N ASP A 160 -19.90 -16.90 16.87
CA ASP A 160 -21.20 -17.59 16.69
C ASP A 160 -21.89 -17.05 15.46
N ARG A 161 -22.09 -17.93 14.45
CA ARG A 161 -22.71 -17.58 13.16
C ARG A 161 -24.23 -17.48 13.20
N ASP A 162 -24.84 -17.98 14.27
CA ASP A 162 -26.30 -17.90 14.47
C ASP A 162 -26.69 -16.69 15.32
N ALA A 163 -25.70 -15.89 15.75
CA ALA A 163 -25.94 -14.68 16.51
C ALA A 163 -26.81 -13.67 15.73
N PRO A 164 -27.78 -12.99 16.38
CA PRO A 164 -28.72 -12.12 15.69
C PRO A 164 -28.04 -10.83 15.18
N SER A 165 -28.34 -10.45 13.95
CA SER A 165 -27.90 -9.18 13.33
C SER A 165 -28.82 -8.03 13.74
N VAL A 166 -28.87 -7.70 15.04
CA VAL A 166 -29.75 -6.67 15.61
C VAL A 166 -28.93 -5.64 16.36
N VAL A 167 -29.24 -4.36 16.16
CA VAL A 167 -28.72 -3.24 16.95
C VAL A 167 -29.89 -2.61 17.68
N GLU A 168 -29.76 -2.43 18.99
CA GLU A 168 -30.69 -1.65 19.83
C GLU A 168 -29.97 -0.32 20.17
N TYR A 169 -30.70 0.79 20.10
CA TYR A 169 -30.10 2.12 20.30
C TYR A 169 -31.07 3.14 20.87
N GLY A 170 -30.51 4.19 21.49
CA GLY A 170 -31.25 5.31 22.08
C GLY A 170 -30.32 6.43 22.50
N GLU A 171 -30.88 7.57 22.95
CA GLU A 171 -30.10 8.75 23.35
C GLU A 171 -29.63 8.71 24.81
N SER A 172 -30.02 7.70 25.58
CA SER A 172 -29.67 7.59 27.00
C SER A 172 -29.08 6.22 27.29
N GLN A 173 -28.08 6.20 28.16
CA GLN A 173 -27.40 4.97 28.61
C GLN A 173 -28.40 3.92 29.10
N GLY A 174 -28.28 2.70 28.61
CA GLY A 174 -29.12 1.56 28.96
C GLY A 174 -30.59 1.66 28.53
N ASN A 175 -31.00 2.76 27.89
CA ASN A 175 -32.37 2.97 27.42
C ASN A 175 -32.44 2.95 25.88
N TYR A 176 -32.73 1.80 25.32
CA TYR A 176 -32.81 1.58 23.88
C TYR A 176 -34.26 1.73 23.40
N THR A 177 -34.57 2.88 22.83
CA THR A 177 -35.94 3.22 22.37
C THR A 177 -36.21 2.74 20.96
N ALA A 178 -35.20 2.30 20.23
CA ALA A 178 -35.32 1.82 18.86
C ALA A 178 -34.42 0.60 18.60
N SER A 179 -34.71 -0.13 17.55
CA SER A 179 -33.88 -1.24 17.08
C SER A 179 -33.89 -1.32 15.56
N ALA A 180 -32.81 -1.85 15.01
CA ALA A 180 -32.68 -2.18 13.60
C ALA A 180 -32.18 -3.60 13.42
N THR A 181 -32.72 -4.30 12.43
CA THR A 181 -32.27 -5.62 12.01
C THR A 181 -31.50 -5.47 10.70
N GLY A 182 -30.34 -6.08 10.65
CA GLY A 182 -29.48 -6.12 9.48
C GLY A 182 -29.30 -7.54 8.93
N ASP A 183 -28.25 -7.71 8.19
CA ASP A 183 -27.81 -8.98 7.64
C ASP A 183 -26.40 -9.34 8.15
N HIS A 184 -25.94 -10.55 7.84
CA HIS A 184 -24.55 -10.94 8.04
C HIS A 184 -24.06 -11.81 6.88
N ALA A 185 -22.76 -11.83 6.71
CA ALA A 185 -22.06 -12.67 5.75
C ALA A 185 -20.84 -13.32 6.40
N THR A 186 -20.33 -14.37 5.77
CA THR A 186 -19.06 -14.99 6.10
C THR A 186 -18.21 -15.08 4.83
N TYR A 187 -16.89 -15.16 4.98
CA TYR A 187 -16.04 -15.46 3.85
C TYR A 187 -14.99 -16.50 4.22
N LYS A 188 -14.45 -17.16 3.20
CA LYS A 188 -13.37 -18.13 3.31
C LYS A 188 -12.17 -17.67 2.51
N TYR A 189 -11.00 -17.78 3.15
CA TYR A 189 -9.74 -17.51 2.51
C TYR A 189 -8.76 -18.63 2.87
N PHE A 190 -8.53 -19.58 1.95
CA PHE A 190 -7.81 -20.83 2.20
C PHE A 190 -8.39 -21.60 3.39
N LEU A 191 -7.58 -21.76 4.46
CA LEU A 191 -7.97 -22.45 5.69
C LEU A 191 -8.62 -21.53 6.72
N TYR A 192 -8.65 -20.25 6.45
CA TYR A 192 -9.34 -19.29 7.32
C TYR A 192 -10.82 -19.20 6.91
N GLU A 193 -11.66 -19.15 7.90
CA GLU A 193 -13.08 -18.88 7.77
C GLU A 193 -13.47 -17.82 8.79
N SER A 194 -14.08 -16.73 8.32
CA SER A 194 -14.48 -15.63 9.20
C SER A 194 -15.62 -16.06 10.14
N GLY A 195 -15.76 -15.36 11.26
CA GLY A 195 -17.00 -15.30 12.01
C GLY A 195 -18.14 -14.70 11.15
N ALA A 196 -19.33 -14.58 11.73
CA ALA A 196 -20.39 -13.81 11.10
C ALA A 196 -20.06 -12.33 11.16
N ILE A 197 -20.01 -11.68 10.01
CA ILE A 197 -19.78 -10.25 9.85
C ILE A 197 -21.14 -9.60 9.64
N HIS A 198 -21.61 -8.89 10.66
CA HIS A 198 -22.94 -8.30 10.70
C HIS A 198 -22.89 -6.84 10.24
N HIS A 199 -23.97 -6.40 9.57
CA HIS A 199 -24.18 -5.01 9.18
C HIS A 199 -25.64 -4.63 9.45
N ALA A 200 -25.86 -3.61 10.26
CA ALA A 200 -27.18 -3.05 10.50
C ALA A 200 -27.14 -1.53 10.36
N THR A 201 -28.14 -0.96 9.71
CA THR A 201 -28.26 0.48 9.53
C THR A 201 -29.32 1.05 10.46
N ILE A 202 -28.92 1.96 11.34
CA ILE A 202 -29.79 2.68 12.28
C ILE A 202 -30.11 4.08 11.75
N GLY A 203 -31.25 4.61 12.15
CA GLY A 203 -31.71 5.96 11.80
C GLY A 203 -33.22 6.02 11.56
N PRO A 204 -33.76 7.24 11.31
CA PRO A 204 -33.05 8.50 11.18
C PRO A 204 -32.42 8.97 12.51
N LEU A 205 -31.22 9.57 12.43
CA LEU A 205 -30.48 10.10 13.57
C LEU A 205 -30.41 11.62 13.51
N ALA A 206 -30.51 12.27 14.67
CA ALA A 206 -30.25 13.71 14.78
C ALA A 206 -28.73 14.00 14.64
N PRO A 207 -28.33 15.11 14.02
CA PRO A 207 -26.92 15.50 13.91
C PRO A 207 -26.34 15.96 15.25
N SER A 208 -25.02 15.89 15.39
CA SER A 208 -24.27 16.28 16.60
C SER A 208 -24.78 15.63 17.89
N THR A 209 -25.39 14.44 17.79
CA THR A 209 -26.10 13.75 18.89
C THR A 209 -25.34 12.50 19.28
N THR A 210 -25.24 12.25 20.57
CA THR A 210 -24.68 11.00 21.09
C THR A 210 -25.79 9.97 21.25
N TYR A 211 -25.57 8.79 20.68
CA TYR A 211 -26.40 7.62 20.83
C TYR A 211 -25.67 6.52 21.58
N HIS A 212 -26.39 5.82 22.46
CA HIS A 212 -25.97 4.60 23.11
C HIS A 212 -26.52 3.41 22.33
N TYR A 213 -25.72 2.41 22.05
CA TYR A 213 -26.16 1.25 21.29
C TYR A 213 -25.46 -0.04 21.73
N ARG A 214 -26.09 -1.16 21.45
CA ARG A 214 -25.50 -2.49 21.60
C ARG A 214 -25.83 -3.38 20.41
N CYS A 215 -24.89 -4.29 20.11
CA CYS A 215 -25.01 -5.24 19.02
C CYS A 215 -25.45 -6.62 19.54
N GLY A 216 -26.25 -7.38 18.77
CA GLY A 216 -26.56 -8.79 19.06
C GLY A 216 -27.41 -9.03 20.31
N LYS A 217 -27.99 -8.01 20.93
CA LYS A 217 -28.78 -8.08 22.20
C LYS A 217 -28.01 -8.47 23.46
N ALA A 218 -26.75 -8.90 23.36
CA ALA A 218 -25.97 -9.44 24.48
C ALA A 218 -24.55 -8.84 24.58
N GLY A 219 -24.22 -7.84 23.76
CA GLY A 219 -22.93 -7.19 23.74
C GLY A 219 -22.78 -6.09 24.79
N ASP A 220 -21.56 -5.56 24.88
CA ASP A 220 -21.26 -4.35 25.64
C ASP A 220 -22.03 -3.16 25.03
N GLU A 221 -22.30 -2.15 25.84
CA GLU A 221 -22.84 -0.89 25.36
C GLU A 221 -21.73 -0.02 24.77
N PHE A 222 -21.98 0.50 23.59
CA PHE A 222 -21.13 1.47 22.90
C PHE A 222 -21.82 2.82 22.83
N THR A 223 -21.03 3.86 22.60
CA THR A 223 -21.54 5.20 22.26
C THR A 223 -21.03 5.62 20.90
N LEU A 224 -21.88 6.27 20.12
CA LEU A 224 -21.49 6.94 18.90
C LEU A 224 -21.95 8.39 18.93
N ARG A 225 -21.23 9.28 18.23
CA ARG A 225 -21.66 10.65 17.98
C ARG A 225 -21.83 10.86 16.48
N THR A 226 -22.98 11.37 16.09
CA THR A 226 -23.27 11.72 14.71
C THR A 226 -22.52 12.99 14.30
N PRO A 227 -22.05 13.09 13.04
CA PRO A 227 -21.45 14.32 12.53
C PRO A 227 -22.40 15.51 12.56
N PRO A 228 -21.88 16.75 12.54
CA PRO A 228 -22.70 17.96 12.47
C PRO A 228 -23.43 18.09 11.13
N ALA A 229 -24.58 18.80 11.14
CA ALA A 229 -25.33 19.10 9.92
C ALA A 229 -24.87 20.39 9.21
N SER A 230 -23.88 21.07 9.74
CA SER A 230 -23.30 22.29 9.17
C SER A 230 -21.84 22.44 9.59
N LEU A 231 -21.12 23.33 8.95
CA LEU A 231 -19.77 23.72 9.35
C LEU A 231 -19.79 24.45 10.72
N PRO A 232 -18.73 24.36 11.53
CA PRO A 232 -17.47 23.66 11.22
C PRO A 232 -17.56 22.15 11.38
N VAL A 233 -16.67 21.42 10.68
CA VAL A 233 -16.49 19.97 10.82
C VAL A 233 -15.00 19.64 10.90
N GLU A 234 -14.64 18.65 11.72
CA GLU A 234 -13.26 18.18 11.89
C GLU A 234 -13.11 16.76 11.39
N LEU A 235 -12.26 16.58 10.38
CA LEU A 235 -11.96 15.29 9.75
C LEU A 235 -10.53 14.89 10.11
N VAL A 236 -10.35 13.67 10.62
CA VAL A 236 -9.02 13.03 10.73
C VAL A 236 -8.74 12.29 9.43
N VAL A 237 -7.55 12.45 8.87
CA VAL A 237 -7.10 11.71 7.68
C VAL A 237 -5.82 10.95 8.03
N ILE A 238 -5.80 9.65 7.71
CA ILE A 238 -4.69 8.74 8.00
C ILE A 238 -4.71 7.59 7.03
N GLY A 239 -3.60 7.25 6.37
CA GLY A 239 -3.43 6.07 5.54
C GLY A 239 -2.44 5.08 6.14
N ASP A 240 -2.40 3.86 5.58
CA ASP A 240 -1.35 2.88 5.85
C ASP A 240 -1.17 2.58 7.33
N LEU A 241 -2.29 2.30 7.99
CA LEU A 241 -2.38 2.28 9.44
C LEU A 241 -1.70 1.03 10.05
N GLY A 242 -2.04 -0.17 9.57
CA GLY A 242 -1.51 -1.43 10.09
C GLY A 242 -1.88 -1.68 11.55
N GLN A 243 -1.03 -2.44 12.27
CA GLN A 243 -1.26 -2.80 13.67
C GLN A 243 0.08 -3.01 14.40
N THR A 244 0.83 -1.96 14.60
CA THR A 244 2.11 -1.95 15.31
C THR A 244 2.07 -1.06 16.55
N GLY A 245 3.18 -0.95 17.26
CA GLY A 245 3.31 0.03 18.35
C GLY A 245 3.15 1.48 17.86
N TRP A 246 3.56 1.78 16.63
CA TRP A 246 3.35 3.09 16.01
C TRP A 246 1.89 3.33 15.69
N THR A 247 1.17 2.32 15.20
CA THR A 247 -0.29 2.37 15.04
C THR A 247 -0.99 2.69 16.36
N ALA A 248 -0.59 2.02 17.45
CA ALA A 248 -1.15 2.27 18.78
C ALA A 248 -0.89 3.71 19.25
N SER A 249 0.29 4.26 18.99
CA SER A 249 0.62 5.66 19.24
C SER A 249 -0.27 6.62 18.44
N THR A 250 -0.40 6.39 17.13
CA THR A 250 -1.28 7.17 16.25
C THR A 250 -2.72 7.18 16.73
N LEU A 251 -3.28 6.00 17.05
CA LEU A 251 -4.65 5.89 17.56
C LEU A 251 -4.83 6.59 18.92
N SER A 252 -3.81 6.55 19.78
CA SER A 252 -3.82 7.26 21.06
C SER A 252 -3.86 8.78 20.86
N HIS A 253 -3.06 9.32 19.96
CA HIS A 253 -3.03 10.74 19.64
C HIS A 253 -4.33 11.21 18.97
N ILE A 254 -4.90 10.43 18.06
CA ILE A 254 -6.20 10.71 17.46
C ILE A 254 -7.30 10.74 18.54
N GLY A 255 -7.31 9.74 19.43
CA GLY A 255 -8.30 9.65 20.51
C GLY A 255 -8.14 10.70 21.62
N GLY A 256 -7.00 11.38 21.68
CA GLY A 256 -6.72 12.46 22.65
C GLY A 256 -7.43 13.79 22.35
N ALA A 257 -8.02 13.94 21.15
CA ALA A 257 -8.73 15.16 20.76
C ALA A 257 -10.03 14.83 20.02
N ASP A 258 -11.04 15.70 20.12
CA ASP A 258 -12.34 15.48 19.47
C ASP A 258 -12.23 15.61 17.95
N TYR A 259 -13.03 14.83 17.23
CA TYR A 259 -13.18 14.87 15.77
C TYR A 259 -14.56 14.31 15.39
N ASP A 260 -15.02 14.63 14.19
CA ASP A 260 -16.34 14.21 13.73
C ASP A 260 -16.31 12.92 12.90
N MET A 261 -15.26 12.68 12.13
CA MET A 261 -15.13 11.55 11.21
C MET A 261 -13.65 11.25 10.92
N LEU A 262 -13.33 9.98 10.65
CA LEU A 262 -12.02 9.55 10.18
C LEU A 262 -12.11 9.06 8.73
N LEU A 263 -11.19 9.52 7.90
CA LEU A 263 -11.03 9.16 6.50
C LEU A 263 -9.73 8.37 6.34
N LEU A 264 -9.79 7.16 5.74
CA LEU A 264 -8.63 6.30 5.59
C LEU A 264 -8.47 5.87 4.11
N PRO A 265 -7.53 6.49 3.39
CA PRO A 265 -7.27 6.20 1.98
C PRO A 265 -6.41 4.93 1.79
N GLY A 266 -6.91 3.77 2.23
CA GLY A 266 -6.34 2.46 1.94
C GLY A 266 -5.27 1.97 2.92
N ASP A 267 -4.92 0.71 2.75
CA ASP A 267 -3.95 -0.04 3.54
C ASP A 267 -4.30 -0.06 5.04
N LEU A 268 -5.42 -0.74 5.34
CA LEU A 268 -6.00 -0.75 6.68
C LEU A 268 -5.18 -1.63 7.63
N SER A 269 -5.22 -2.94 7.42
CA SER A 269 -4.81 -3.94 8.41
C SER A 269 -3.41 -4.51 8.20
N TYR A 270 -2.90 -4.46 6.96
CA TYR A 270 -1.71 -5.20 6.53
C TYR A 270 -1.81 -6.71 6.85
N ALA A 271 -3.02 -7.25 6.75
CA ALA A 271 -3.25 -8.68 6.95
C ALA A 271 -2.69 -9.51 5.79
N ASP A 272 -2.80 -9.02 4.58
CA ASP A 272 -2.45 -9.76 3.36
C ASP A 272 -3.10 -11.16 3.39
N ALA A 273 -2.32 -12.20 3.16
CA ALA A 273 -2.80 -13.57 3.25
C ALA A 273 -3.03 -14.08 4.69
N ARG A 274 -2.61 -13.33 5.73
CA ARG A 274 -2.74 -13.71 7.15
C ARG A 274 -4.06 -13.21 7.75
N GLN A 275 -5.16 -13.75 7.30
CA GLN A 275 -6.52 -13.32 7.62
C GLN A 275 -6.85 -13.09 9.11
N PRO A 276 -6.30 -13.86 10.09
CA PRO A 276 -6.49 -13.54 11.52
C PRO A 276 -6.00 -12.15 11.94
N LEU A 277 -5.14 -11.49 11.14
CA LEU A 277 -4.73 -10.12 11.39
C LEU A 277 -5.85 -9.12 11.14
N TRP A 278 -6.81 -9.41 10.25
CA TRP A 278 -8.01 -8.61 10.11
C TRP A 278 -8.84 -8.58 11.41
N ASP A 279 -8.94 -9.73 12.08
CA ASP A 279 -9.67 -9.81 13.37
C ASP A 279 -8.96 -9.02 14.46
N SER A 280 -7.63 -9.12 14.51
CA SER A 280 -6.81 -8.34 15.44
C SER A 280 -6.92 -6.83 15.19
N PHE A 281 -6.81 -6.42 13.91
CA PHE A 281 -6.96 -5.02 13.51
C PHE A 281 -8.33 -4.45 13.87
N GLY A 282 -9.41 -5.18 13.54
CA GLY A 282 -10.77 -4.73 13.87
C GLY A 282 -10.96 -4.49 15.36
N ARG A 283 -10.36 -5.33 16.23
CA ARG A 283 -10.37 -5.13 17.68
C ARG A 283 -9.49 -3.97 18.12
N LEU A 284 -8.34 -3.77 17.47
CA LEU A 284 -7.43 -2.67 17.78
C LEU A 284 -8.08 -1.30 17.53
N VAL A 285 -8.79 -1.15 16.42
CA VAL A 285 -9.42 0.13 16.05
C VAL A 285 -10.79 0.34 16.68
N GLN A 286 -11.43 -0.71 17.19
CA GLN A 286 -12.79 -0.68 17.77
C GLN A 286 -13.03 0.49 18.75
N PRO A 287 -12.13 0.85 19.67
CA PRO A 287 -12.39 1.94 20.62
C PRO A 287 -12.70 3.28 19.94
N LEU A 288 -12.10 3.56 18.80
CA LEU A 288 -12.35 4.78 18.02
C LEU A 288 -13.41 4.56 16.95
N ALA A 289 -13.30 3.45 16.22
CA ALA A 289 -14.19 3.15 15.10
C ALA A 289 -15.63 2.84 15.50
N SER A 290 -15.88 2.45 16.74
CA SER A 290 -17.25 2.30 17.29
C SER A 290 -17.88 3.63 17.70
N ALA A 291 -17.06 4.68 17.92
CA ALA A 291 -17.51 5.96 18.49
C ALA A 291 -17.66 7.07 17.45
N ARG A 292 -16.90 7.04 16.38
CA ARG A 292 -16.93 8.01 15.26
C ARG A 292 -16.93 7.26 13.93
N PRO A 293 -17.61 7.79 12.89
CA PRO A 293 -17.61 7.15 11.58
C PRO A 293 -16.20 7.06 10.98
N TRP A 294 -15.88 5.87 10.49
CA TRP A 294 -14.69 5.62 9.67
C TRP A 294 -15.13 5.38 8.23
N MET A 295 -14.63 6.22 7.32
CA MET A 295 -14.86 6.09 5.89
C MET A 295 -13.55 5.67 5.24
N VAL A 296 -13.54 4.51 4.59
CA VAL A 296 -12.30 3.88 4.14
C VAL A 296 -12.37 3.53 2.66
N THR A 297 -11.24 3.52 1.97
CA THR A 297 -11.12 2.90 0.64
C THR A 297 -10.07 1.79 0.69
N GLU A 298 -9.84 1.11 -0.42
CA GLU A 298 -8.87 0.03 -0.51
C GLU A 298 -7.45 0.55 -0.80
N GLY A 299 -6.46 -0.24 -0.41
CA GLY A 299 -5.08 -0.13 -0.85
C GLY A 299 -4.57 -1.45 -1.44
N ASN A 300 -3.28 -1.52 -1.78
CA ASN A 300 -2.70 -2.74 -2.35
C ASN A 300 -2.70 -3.92 -1.37
N HIS A 301 -2.64 -3.66 -0.05
CA HIS A 301 -2.71 -4.71 0.97
C HIS A 301 -4.11 -5.30 1.12
N GLU A 302 -5.17 -4.61 0.70
CA GLU A 302 -6.54 -5.12 0.64
C GLU A 302 -6.79 -6.00 -0.59
N ALA A 303 -5.98 -5.89 -1.65
CA ALA A 303 -6.11 -6.76 -2.83
C ALA A 303 -5.82 -8.22 -2.50
N GLU A 304 -4.99 -8.51 -1.50
CA GLU A 304 -4.68 -9.84 -0.97
C GLU A 304 -4.34 -10.88 -2.06
N ALA A 305 -3.80 -10.39 -3.19
CA ALA A 305 -3.50 -11.22 -4.35
C ALA A 305 -2.29 -12.10 -4.07
N LEU A 306 -2.49 -13.43 -4.08
CA LEU A 306 -1.39 -14.38 -4.07
C LEU A 306 -1.02 -14.73 -5.50
N PRO A 307 0.24 -14.53 -5.93
CA PRO A 307 0.70 -14.93 -7.25
C PRO A 307 0.47 -16.43 -7.50
N GLY A 308 -0.31 -16.77 -8.53
CA GLY A 308 -0.60 -18.15 -8.91
C GLY A 308 -1.78 -18.80 -8.17
N ALA A 309 -2.47 -18.13 -7.26
CA ALA A 309 -3.69 -18.64 -6.66
C ALA A 309 -4.89 -18.38 -7.59
N VAL A 310 -5.36 -19.41 -8.25
CA VAL A 310 -6.56 -19.35 -9.09
C VAL A 310 -7.79 -19.46 -8.18
N GLY A 311 -8.72 -18.48 -8.27
CA GLY A 311 -10.04 -18.58 -7.65
C GLY A 311 -10.27 -17.71 -6.40
N PHE A 312 -9.37 -16.81 -6.05
CA PHE A 312 -9.62 -15.82 -5.01
C PHE A 312 -9.96 -14.47 -5.65
N ALA A 313 -11.13 -13.94 -5.29
CA ALA A 313 -11.51 -12.59 -5.68
C ALA A 313 -10.64 -11.59 -4.86
N PRO A 314 -10.07 -10.56 -5.49
CA PRO A 314 -9.39 -9.50 -4.76
C PRO A 314 -10.39 -8.77 -3.84
N PHE A 315 -9.87 -8.14 -2.79
CA PHE A 315 -10.66 -7.34 -1.84
C PHE A 315 -11.74 -8.13 -1.08
N LEU A 316 -11.58 -9.46 -0.96
CA LEU A 316 -12.61 -10.32 -0.36
C LEU A 316 -12.87 -9.94 1.11
N ALA A 317 -11.81 -9.82 1.90
CA ALA A 317 -11.90 -9.45 3.30
C ALA A 317 -12.39 -8.00 3.49
N TYR A 318 -11.86 -7.07 2.70
CA TYR A 318 -12.28 -5.68 2.69
C TYR A 318 -13.78 -5.55 2.43
N ASN A 319 -14.26 -6.11 1.32
CA ASN A 319 -15.67 -6.04 0.93
C ASN A 319 -16.62 -6.69 1.94
N ALA A 320 -16.17 -7.74 2.63
CA ALA A 320 -16.97 -8.40 3.66
C ALA A 320 -17.03 -7.59 4.97
N ARG A 321 -15.93 -6.93 5.37
CA ARG A 321 -15.78 -6.27 6.67
C ARG A 321 -16.17 -4.80 6.65
N TRP A 322 -15.82 -4.08 5.58
CA TRP A 322 -16.02 -2.63 5.43
C TRP A 322 -17.03 -2.35 4.34
N ARG A 323 -18.34 -2.35 4.71
CA ARG A 323 -19.41 -2.02 3.78
C ARG A 323 -19.62 -0.51 3.76
N MET A 324 -19.14 0.14 2.69
CA MET A 324 -19.24 1.59 2.49
C MET A 324 -20.57 1.98 1.78
N PRO A 325 -20.97 3.26 1.76
CA PRO A 325 -22.25 3.72 1.21
C PRO A 325 -22.27 3.78 -0.33
N ARG A 326 -21.85 2.70 -0.99
CA ARG A 326 -21.80 2.63 -2.45
C ARG A 326 -23.15 2.79 -3.11
N GLU A 327 -24.18 2.19 -2.51
CA GLU A 327 -25.55 2.22 -3.06
C GLU A 327 -26.13 3.64 -2.99
N GLU A 328 -25.87 4.36 -1.92
CA GLU A 328 -26.32 5.73 -1.69
C GLU A 328 -25.63 6.73 -2.64
N SER A 329 -24.40 6.45 -3.05
CA SER A 329 -23.67 7.24 -4.05
C SER A 329 -23.91 6.80 -5.50
N GLY A 330 -24.74 5.77 -5.71
CA GLY A 330 -24.97 5.19 -7.04
C GLY A 330 -23.74 4.52 -7.64
N SER A 331 -22.76 4.13 -6.79
CA SER A 331 -21.58 3.38 -7.23
C SER A 331 -21.89 1.89 -7.38
N PRO A 332 -21.43 1.24 -8.46
CA PRO A 332 -21.56 -0.21 -8.62
C PRO A 332 -20.59 -1.00 -7.72
N SER A 333 -19.58 -0.36 -7.13
CA SER A 333 -18.51 -1.01 -6.39
C SER A 333 -18.34 -0.44 -4.98
N ASN A 334 -17.95 -1.30 -4.02
CA ASN A 334 -17.55 -0.89 -2.68
C ASN A 334 -16.12 -0.29 -2.62
N LEU A 335 -15.38 -0.37 -3.72
CA LEU A 335 -14.00 0.14 -3.80
C LEU A 335 -13.93 1.64 -4.06
N TYR A 336 -15.04 2.22 -4.57
CA TYR A 336 -15.17 3.66 -4.81
C TYR A 336 -16.61 4.10 -4.56
N TYR A 337 -16.77 5.26 -3.95
CA TYR A 337 -18.08 5.81 -3.54
C TYR A 337 -17.91 7.27 -3.12
N SER A 338 -19.02 7.97 -2.89
CA SER A 338 -19.01 9.33 -2.36
C SER A 338 -20.04 9.49 -1.23
N PHE A 339 -19.90 10.56 -0.46
CA PHE A 339 -20.83 10.91 0.60
C PHE A 339 -20.69 12.39 0.97
N ASP A 340 -21.77 12.93 1.56
CA ASP A 340 -21.82 14.30 2.04
C ASP A 340 -21.50 14.40 3.53
N VAL A 341 -20.83 15.48 3.92
CA VAL A 341 -20.54 15.85 5.31
C VAL A 341 -21.05 17.25 5.60
N ALA A 342 -21.33 17.54 6.87
CA ALA A 342 -21.81 18.85 7.32
C ALA A 342 -23.06 19.35 6.53
N GLY A 343 -24.03 18.46 6.34
CA GLY A 343 -25.29 18.77 5.64
C GLY A 343 -25.14 18.94 4.12
N GLY A 344 -24.01 18.59 3.54
CA GLY A 344 -23.68 18.76 2.13
C GLY A 344 -22.75 19.94 1.86
N ALA A 345 -22.25 20.61 2.92
CA ALA A 345 -21.23 21.67 2.75
C ALA A 345 -19.88 21.10 2.29
N ALA A 346 -19.60 19.84 2.53
CA ALA A 346 -18.48 19.12 1.96
C ALA A 346 -18.96 17.83 1.30
N HIS A 347 -18.46 17.56 0.10
CA HIS A 347 -18.62 16.30 -0.63
C HIS A 347 -17.30 15.57 -0.68
N VAL A 348 -17.28 14.31 -0.30
CA VAL A 348 -16.09 13.47 -0.22
C VAL A 348 -16.23 12.31 -1.19
N VAL A 349 -15.23 12.17 -2.06
CA VAL A 349 -15.14 11.09 -3.06
C VAL A 349 -14.00 10.16 -2.65
N MET A 350 -14.29 8.87 -2.52
CA MET A 350 -13.32 7.82 -2.27
C MET A 350 -13.12 7.05 -3.58
N LEU A 351 -11.89 7.03 -4.11
CA LEU A 351 -11.54 6.34 -5.36
C LEU A 351 -10.73 5.08 -5.09
N GLY A 352 -10.96 4.06 -5.90
CA GLY A 352 -10.21 2.80 -5.89
C GLY A 352 -9.00 2.87 -6.80
N SER A 353 -7.80 2.88 -6.23
CA SER A 353 -6.55 2.91 -7.00
C SER A 353 -6.27 1.60 -7.74
N TYR A 354 -6.86 0.49 -7.27
CA TYR A 354 -6.68 -0.86 -7.83
C TYR A 354 -7.95 -1.40 -8.49
N ALA A 355 -8.97 -0.54 -8.70
CA ALA A 355 -10.07 -0.78 -9.60
C ALA A 355 -9.74 -0.22 -11.00
N GLU A 356 -10.47 -0.65 -12.03
CA GLU A 356 -10.32 -0.07 -13.38
C GLU A 356 -10.66 1.44 -13.36
N PHE A 357 -9.78 2.26 -13.90
CA PHE A 357 -9.88 3.73 -13.85
C PHE A 357 -9.74 4.40 -15.23
N GLU A 358 -9.46 3.66 -16.29
CA GLU A 358 -9.33 4.19 -17.64
C GLU A 358 -10.65 4.78 -18.13
N GLN A 359 -10.56 5.71 -19.07
CA GLN A 359 -11.74 6.28 -19.72
C GLN A 359 -12.61 5.16 -20.31
N GLY A 360 -13.87 5.11 -19.87
CA GLY A 360 -14.84 4.08 -20.24
C GLY A 360 -14.99 2.95 -19.21
N SER A 361 -14.16 2.90 -18.15
CA SER A 361 -14.38 2.01 -17.00
C SER A 361 -15.62 2.44 -16.19
N GLU A 362 -16.14 1.52 -15.38
CA GLU A 362 -17.28 1.82 -14.51
C GLU A 362 -16.96 2.90 -13.48
N GLN A 363 -15.73 2.89 -12.92
CA GLN A 363 -15.27 3.90 -11.96
C GLN A 363 -15.18 5.29 -12.62
N TYR A 364 -14.58 5.37 -13.82
CA TYR A 364 -14.48 6.64 -14.55
C TYR A 364 -15.85 7.23 -14.85
N ALA A 365 -16.76 6.41 -15.41
CA ALA A 365 -18.11 6.85 -15.77
C ALA A 365 -18.96 7.22 -14.54
N TRP A 366 -18.75 6.54 -13.40
CA TRP A 366 -19.37 6.90 -12.14
C TRP A 366 -18.83 8.23 -11.62
N LEU A 367 -17.49 8.41 -11.56
CA LEU A 367 -16.85 9.63 -11.09
C LEU A 367 -17.31 10.86 -11.91
N GLU A 368 -17.36 10.73 -13.24
CA GLU A 368 -17.82 11.81 -14.13
C GLU A 368 -19.26 12.25 -13.79
N ARG A 369 -20.16 11.28 -13.55
CA ARG A 369 -21.55 11.58 -13.14
C ARG A 369 -21.63 12.18 -11.74
N ASP A 370 -20.87 11.65 -10.80
CA ASP A 370 -20.86 12.10 -9.40
C ASP A 370 -20.40 13.55 -9.31
N LEU A 371 -19.25 13.88 -9.91
CA LEU A 371 -18.71 15.23 -9.96
C LEU A 371 -19.62 16.22 -10.70
N ALA A 372 -20.28 15.80 -11.77
CA ALA A 372 -21.26 16.61 -12.49
C ALA A 372 -22.50 16.93 -11.66
N GLY A 373 -22.80 16.10 -10.66
CA GLY A 373 -23.91 16.31 -9.71
C GLY A 373 -23.63 17.31 -8.60
N VAL A 374 -22.35 17.69 -8.39
CA VAL A 374 -21.95 18.60 -7.30
C VAL A 374 -22.22 20.07 -7.67
N ASP A 375 -23.18 20.70 -7.02
CA ASP A 375 -23.35 22.16 -7.10
C ASP A 375 -22.36 22.85 -6.14
N ARG A 376 -21.25 23.36 -6.66
CA ARG A 376 -20.19 24.04 -5.89
C ARG A 376 -20.65 25.29 -5.12
N ARG A 377 -21.87 25.80 -5.37
CA ARG A 377 -22.46 26.90 -4.59
C ARG A 377 -23.09 26.40 -3.29
N ALA A 378 -23.68 25.20 -3.33
CA ALA A 378 -24.28 24.55 -2.18
C ALA A 378 -23.28 23.66 -1.44
N THR A 379 -22.26 23.16 -2.15
CA THR A 379 -21.19 22.28 -1.66
C THR A 379 -19.84 22.95 -1.88
N PRO A 380 -19.47 23.89 -1.01
CA PRO A 380 -18.23 24.67 -1.15
C PRO A 380 -16.96 23.83 -1.08
N TRP A 381 -16.98 22.66 -0.43
CA TRP A 381 -15.78 21.81 -0.30
C TRP A 381 -15.95 20.50 -1.05
N LEU A 382 -14.93 20.16 -1.84
CA LEU A 382 -14.85 18.90 -2.59
C LEU A 382 -13.51 18.24 -2.32
N LEU A 383 -13.55 17.08 -1.66
CA LEU A 383 -12.39 16.30 -1.24
C LEU A 383 -12.35 14.99 -2.00
N VAL A 384 -11.17 14.55 -2.41
CA VAL A 384 -10.95 13.25 -3.04
C VAL A 384 -9.91 12.48 -2.24
N LEU A 385 -10.17 11.20 -2.01
CA LEU A 385 -9.22 10.28 -1.39
C LEU A 385 -8.98 9.10 -2.32
N LEU A 386 -7.73 8.67 -2.43
CA LEU A 386 -7.30 7.51 -3.20
C LEU A 386 -6.03 6.94 -2.56
N HIS A 387 -5.66 5.69 -2.87
CA HIS A 387 -4.51 5.10 -2.19
C HIS A 387 -3.18 5.51 -2.84
N ALA A 388 -2.96 5.20 -4.11
CA ALA A 388 -1.69 5.45 -4.80
C ALA A 388 -1.53 6.93 -5.19
N PRO A 389 -0.52 7.67 -4.67
CA PRO A 389 -0.38 9.10 -4.90
C PRO A 389 -0.10 9.41 -6.37
N TRP A 390 -0.74 10.46 -6.90
CA TRP A 390 -0.52 10.95 -8.25
C TRP A 390 0.74 11.82 -8.36
N TYR A 391 1.11 12.49 -7.28
CA TYR A 391 2.35 13.25 -7.14
C TYR A 391 3.13 12.71 -5.96
N ASN A 392 4.39 12.37 -6.18
CA ASN A 392 5.24 11.72 -5.19
C ASN A 392 6.71 12.03 -5.46
N THR A 393 7.40 12.66 -4.51
CA THR A 393 8.85 12.88 -4.60
C THR A 393 9.66 11.91 -3.74
N ASN A 394 9.01 11.02 -2.99
CA ASN A 394 9.71 9.96 -2.27
C ASN A 394 10.20 8.89 -3.25
N GLN A 395 11.34 8.26 -2.95
CA GLN A 395 11.91 7.18 -3.78
C GLN A 395 11.00 5.94 -3.84
N ALA A 396 10.21 5.70 -2.80
CA ALA A 396 9.25 4.60 -2.78
C ALA A 396 8.08 4.86 -3.74
N HIS A 397 7.61 3.81 -4.41
CA HIS A 397 6.39 3.80 -5.21
C HIS A 397 6.34 4.84 -6.34
N GLN A 398 7.48 5.09 -6.97
CA GLN A 398 7.57 6.04 -8.09
C GLN A 398 6.74 5.59 -9.30
N GLY A 399 5.86 6.48 -9.77
CA GLY A 399 5.06 6.29 -10.99
C GLY A 399 3.85 5.36 -10.83
N GLU A 400 3.58 4.80 -9.66
CA GLU A 400 2.47 3.84 -9.48
C GLU A 400 1.08 4.50 -9.66
N GLY A 401 0.93 5.79 -9.30
CA GLY A 401 -0.30 6.57 -9.50
C GLY A 401 -0.43 7.25 -10.87
N GLU A 402 0.60 7.21 -11.70
CA GLU A 402 0.70 8.02 -12.93
C GLU A 402 -0.38 7.69 -13.97
N ALA A 403 -0.68 6.41 -14.18
CA ALA A 403 -1.71 6.00 -15.14
C ALA A 403 -3.11 6.49 -14.74
N MET A 404 -3.44 6.40 -13.45
CA MET A 404 -4.72 6.90 -12.93
C MET A 404 -4.77 8.44 -12.98
N ARG A 405 -3.68 9.13 -12.67
CA ARG A 405 -3.55 10.58 -12.82
C ARG A 405 -3.82 11.00 -14.26
N ALA A 406 -3.14 10.40 -15.22
CA ALA A 406 -3.30 10.71 -16.63
C ALA A 406 -4.75 10.51 -17.12
N ALA A 407 -5.47 9.52 -16.56
CA ALA A 407 -6.86 9.27 -16.91
C ALA A 407 -7.84 10.27 -16.26
N MET A 408 -7.67 10.60 -14.98
CA MET A 408 -8.71 11.22 -14.15
C MET A 408 -8.40 12.65 -13.67
N GLU A 409 -7.16 13.12 -13.71
CA GLU A 409 -6.77 14.42 -13.14
C GLU A 409 -7.59 15.58 -13.74
N ARG A 410 -7.88 15.53 -15.04
CA ARG A 410 -8.69 16.53 -15.70
C ARG A 410 -10.11 16.63 -15.12
N LEU A 411 -10.74 15.49 -14.77
CA LEU A 411 -12.06 15.50 -14.14
C LEU A 411 -12.03 16.23 -12.80
N LEU A 412 -11.01 15.98 -11.97
CA LEU A 412 -10.85 16.62 -10.67
C LEU A 412 -10.60 18.13 -10.81
N TYR A 413 -9.79 18.54 -11.78
CA TYR A 413 -9.49 19.93 -12.07
C TYR A 413 -10.74 20.70 -12.54
N GLU A 414 -11.50 20.14 -13.48
CA GLU A 414 -12.73 20.75 -14.02
C GLU A 414 -13.81 20.86 -12.94
N ALA A 415 -13.91 19.89 -12.03
CA ALA A 415 -14.81 19.90 -10.87
C ALA A 415 -14.33 20.85 -9.75
N ARG A 416 -13.10 21.40 -9.85
CA ARG A 416 -12.46 22.25 -8.82
C ARG A 416 -12.35 21.51 -7.48
N VAL A 417 -11.77 20.32 -7.49
CA VAL A 417 -11.44 19.60 -6.27
C VAL A 417 -10.47 20.41 -5.42
N ASP A 418 -10.75 20.57 -4.14
CA ASP A 418 -9.96 21.41 -3.23
C ASP A 418 -8.70 20.69 -2.75
N VAL A 419 -8.85 19.41 -2.36
CA VAL A 419 -7.76 18.59 -1.80
C VAL A 419 -7.89 17.16 -2.29
N VAL A 420 -6.74 16.56 -2.63
CA VAL A 420 -6.60 15.13 -2.89
C VAL A 420 -5.69 14.53 -1.82
N PHE A 421 -6.18 13.57 -1.05
CA PHE A 421 -5.41 12.80 -0.09
C PHE A 421 -5.04 11.43 -0.64
N SER A 422 -3.83 10.96 -0.34
CA SER A 422 -3.37 9.63 -0.71
C SER A 422 -2.57 8.96 0.41
N GLY A 423 -2.49 7.64 0.37
CA GLY A 423 -1.66 6.80 1.22
C GLY A 423 -0.43 6.26 0.49
N HIS A 424 -0.14 4.95 0.68
CA HIS A 424 0.80 4.12 -0.07
C HIS A 424 2.28 4.45 0.17
N VAL A 425 2.67 5.70 0.12
CA VAL A 425 4.03 6.14 0.47
C VAL A 425 4.07 6.41 1.97
N HIS A 426 4.87 5.63 2.71
CA HIS A 426 4.93 5.68 4.18
C HIS A 426 5.73 6.88 4.66
N ALA A 427 5.25 8.05 4.33
CA ALA A 427 5.80 9.36 4.71
C ALA A 427 4.73 10.44 4.49
N TYR A 428 4.90 11.58 5.12
CA TYR A 428 4.07 12.75 4.87
C TYR A 428 4.68 13.62 3.78
N GLU A 429 3.88 14.03 2.79
CA GLU A 429 4.27 15.00 1.78
C GLU A 429 3.07 15.86 1.37
N ARG A 430 3.24 17.20 1.37
CA ARG A 430 2.24 18.14 0.87
C ARG A 430 2.79 18.95 -0.28
N PHE A 431 2.03 18.94 -1.37
CA PHE A 431 2.29 19.76 -2.56
C PHE A 431 1.52 21.08 -2.48
N THR A 432 1.93 22.04 -3.29
CA THR A 432 1.10 23.21 -3.60
C THR A 432 -0.15 22.78 -4.41
N ARG A 433 -0.94 23.72 -4.89
CA ARG A 433 -1.97 23.41 -5.87
C ARG A 433 -1.33 23.05 -7.22
N VAL A 434 -1.71 21.92 -7.78
CA VAL A 434 -1.06 21.34 -8.97
C VAL A 434 -2.10 20.91 -10.00
N TYR A 435 -1.78 21.11 -11.27
CA TYR A 435 -2.45 20.51 -12.41
C TYR A 435 -1.43 20.29 -13.54
N ASP A 436 -1.45 19.11 -14.15
CA ASP A 436 -0.60 18.73 -15.29
C ASP A 436 0.91 19.00 -15.05
N ASN A 437 1.41 18.60 -13.88
CA ASN A 437 2.80 18.77 -13.40
C ASN A 437 3.25 20.23 -13.21
N GLU A 438 2.34 21.18 -13.18
CA GLU A 438 2.64 22.58 -12.98
C GLU A 438 1.86 23.15 -11.78
N ALA A 439 2.44 24.15 -11.12
CA ALA A 439 1.74 24.87 -10.07
C ALA A 439 0.58 25.68 -10.68
N ASP A 440 -0.65 25.33 -10.31
CA ASP A 440 -1.86 25.99 -10.79
C ASP A 440 -2.79 26.32 -9.62
N GLY A 441 -3.08 27.60 -9.40
CA GLY A 441 -3.95 28.06 -8.31
C GLY A 441 -5.39 27.52 -8.36
N ARG A 442 -5.80 26.90 -9.46
CA ARG A 442 -7.10 26.25 -9.66
C ARG A 442 -7.04 24.73 -9.50
N GLY A 443 -5.85 24.15 -9.43
CA GLY A 443 -5.63 22.74 -9.19
C GLY A 443 -5.88 22.36 -7.72
N PRO A 444 -6.05 21.05 -7.43
CA PRO A 444 -6.12 20.56 -6.06
C PRO A 444 -4.81 20.77 -5.29
N THR A 445 -4.89 20.83 -3.97
CA THR A 445 -3.74 20.57 -3.10
C THR A 445 -3.61 19.06 -2.94
N TYR A 446 -2.43 18.48 -3.23
CA TYR A 446 -2.17 17.05 -3.05
C TYR A 446 -1.43 16.81 -1.74
N ILE A 447 -1.91 15.81 -0.97
CA ILE A 447 -1.35 15.47 0.34
C ILE A 447 -1.23 13.94 0.44
N THR A 448 0.01 13.46 0.57
CA THR A 448 0.30 12.07 0.91
C THR A 448 0.37 11.92 2.43
N ILE A 449 -0.36 10.96 2.98
CA ILE A 449 -0.56 10.71 4.42
C ILE A 449 -0.48 9.20 4.74
N GLY A 450 0.46 8.46 4.10
CA GLY A 450 0.66 7.02 4.29
C GLY A 450 1.51 6.65 5.51
N ASP A 451 1.53 7.50 6.51
CA ASP A 451 2.42 7.43 7.67
C ASP A 451 1.72 6.96 8.96
N GLY A 452 0.65 6.16 8.85
CA GLY A 452 -0.21 5.74 9.96
C GLY A 452 0.43 4.83 11.00
N GLY A 453 1.47 4.06 10.64
CA GLY A 453 2.14 3.23 11.63
C GLY A 453 2.34 1.76 11.26
N ASN A 454 2.20 1.39 10.00
CA ASN A 454 2.25 0.01 9.52
C ASN A 454 3.60 -0.69 9.80
N ARG A 455 3.63 -2.03 9.59
CA ARG A 455 4.78 -2.89 9.88
C ARG A 455 5.96 -2.74 8.90
N GLU A 456 5.75 -2.16 7.75
CA GLU A 456 6.79 -2.01 6.75
C GLU A 456 7.71 -0.83 7.03
N GLY A 457 7.30 0.07 7.93
CA GLY A 457 8.09 1.20 8.37
C GLY A 457 8.06 2.37 7.41
N LEU A 458 8.88 3.38 7.66
CA LEU A 458 8.87 4.65 6.96
C LEU A 458 9.69 4.62 5.66
N ALA A 459 9.23 5.37 4.67
CA ALA A 459 9.92 5.65 3.42
C ALA A 459 10.79 6.90 3.57
N LEU A 460 12.06 6.71 3.97
CA LEU A 460 12.92 7.78 4.51
C LEU A 460 13.50 8.73 3.46
N LYS A 461 13.46 8.40 2.16
CA LYS A 461 14.24 9.13 1.15
C LYS A 461 13.36 9.86 0.15
N PHE A 462 13.48 11.17 0.15
CA PHE A 462 12.89 12.05 -0.87
C PHE A 462 13.94 12.42 -1.93
N LEU A 463 13.55 12.41 -3.20
CA LEU A 463 14.38 12.74 -4.35
C LEU A 463 14.40 14.26 -4.55
N LYS A 464 15.57 14.88 -4.36
CA LYS A 464 15.72 16.34 -4.49
C LYS A 464 15.63 16.81 -5.94
N ASP A 465 16.07 15.96 -6.87
CA ASP A 465 16.13 16.25 -8.31
C ASP A 465 14.92 15.67 -9.08
N HIS A 466 13.84 15.27 -8.35
CA HIS A 466 12.60 14.82 -8.96
C HIS A 466 11.93 15.99 -9.70
N GLU A 467 11.33 15.72 -10.87
CA GLU A 467 10.66 16.76 -11.67
C GLU A 467 9.61 17.55 -10.89
N SER A 468 8.83 16.89 -10.02
CA SER A 468 7.82 17.51 -9.17
C SER A 468 8.37 18.03 -7.83
N ALA A 469 9.70 17.98 -7.58
CA ALA A 469 10.26 18.40 -6.28
C ALA A 469 10.01 19.89 -5.98
N HIS A 470 9.92 20.72 -7.02
CA HIS A 470 9.63 22.15 -6.91
C HIS A 470 8.18 22.45 -6.53
N LEU A 471 7.27 21.49 -6.65
CA LEU A 471 5.86 21.58 -6.27
C LEU A 471 5.61 21.13 -4.84
N SER A 472 6.55 20.34 -4.26
CA SER A 472 6.48 19.83 -2.89
C SER A 472 6.86 20.94 -1.91
N VAL A 473 5.96 21.31 -1.02
CA VAL A 473 6.15 22.43 -0.08
C VAL A 473 6.50 21.99 1.33
N PHE A 474 6.14 20.76 1.71
CA PHE A 474 6.55 20.16 2.97
C PHE A 474 6.62 18.63 2.83
N ARG A 475 7.63 18.03 3.44
CA ARG A 475 7.81 16.57 3.45
C ARG A 475 8.59 16.13 4.68
N GLU A 476 8.12 15.06 5.29
CA GLU A 476 8.76 14.46 6.45
C GLU A 476 8.49 12.96 6.50
N ALA A 477 9.53 12.17 6.76
CA ALA A 477 9.42 10.73 6.97
C ALA A 477 9.34 10.43 8.46
N SER A 478 8.19 10.69 9.06
CA SER A 478 7.84 10.33 10.44
C SER A 478 6.43 9.75 10.45
N PHE A 479 6.12 8.90 11.43
CA PHE A 479 4.74 8.48 11.63
C PHE A 479 3.91 9.65 12.15
N GLY A 480 2.69 9.78 11.64
CA GLY A 480 1.82 10.91 11.92
C GLY A 480 0.36 10.67 11.60
N HIS A 481 -0.42 11.71 11.71
CA HIS A 481 -1.81 11.80 11.25
C HIS A 481 -2.16 13.24 10.91
N GLY A 482 -3.14 13.41 10.03
CA GLY A 482 -3.60 14.73 9.63
C GLY A 482 -4.98 15.06 10.18
N ARG A 483 -5.25 16.37 10.33
CA ARG A 483 -6.56 16.91 10.72
C ARG A 483 -6.95 18.03 9.77
N LEU A 484 -8.10 17.87 9.13
CA LEU A 484 -8.72 18.90 8.28
C LEU A 484 -9.92 19.48 9.02
N ARG A 485 -9.79 20.72 9.47
CA ARG A 485 -10.90 21.46 10.03
C ARG A 485 -11.46 22.40 8.97
N ILE A 486 -12.63 22.07 8.43
CA ILE A 486 -13.37 22.96 7.56
C ILE A 486 -14.13 23.95 8.46
N VAL A 487 -13.69 25.21 8.45
CA VAL A 487 -14.15 26.25 9.38
C VAL A 487 -15.46 26.84 8.88
N ASP A 488 -15.48 27.21 7.59
CA ASP A 488 -16.61 27.81 6.92
C ASP A 488 -16.61 27.48 5.40
N GLU A 489 -17.49 28.09 4.64
CA GLU A 489 -17.67 27.85 3.21
C GLU A 489 -16.45 28.24 2.35
N THR A 490 -15.51 29.02 2.90
CA THR A 490 -14.36 29.57 2.18
C THR A 490 -13.01 29.12 2.73
N SER A 491 -12.97 28.72 4.00
CA SER A 491 -11.72 28.54 4.74
C SER A 491 -11.68 27.20 5.47
N ALA A 492 -10.56 26.50 5.35
CA ALA A 492 -10.23 25.31 6.12
C ALA A 492 -8.78 25.39 6.59
N VAL A 493 -8.46 24.73 7.69
CA VAL A 493 -7.09 24.55 8.15
C VAL A 493 -6.73 23.08 8.13
N TRP A 494 -5.63 22.74 7.51
CA TRP A 494 -4.99 21.44 7.57
C TRP A 494 -3.82 21.49 8.53
N THR A 495 -3.72 20.49 9.42
CA THR A 495 -2.57 20.29 10.29
C THR A 495 -2.09 18.85 10.19
N TRP A 496 -0.77 18.66 10.14
CA TRP A 496 -0.17 17.33 10.25
C TRP A 496 0.58 17.23 11.59
N HIS A 497 0.32 16.12 12.30
CA HIS A 497 0.80 15.86 13.65
C HIS A 497 1.74 14.66 13.64
N ARG A 498 2.97 14.85 14.09
CA ARG A 498 3.96 13.78 14.27
C ARG A 498 3.61 12.93 15.48
N ASN A 499 3.75 11.59 15.37
CA ASN A 499 3.42 10.64 16.42
C ASN A 499 4.63 10.10 17.20
N ASP A 500 5.85 10.48 16.87
CA ASP A 500 7.09 10.04 17.54
C ASP A 500 7.40 10.83 18.82
N ASP A 501 6.50 11.71 19.25
CA ASP A 501 6.52 12.35 20.55
C ASP A 501 5.19 12.12 21.31
N GLU A 502 5.19 12.42 22.63
CA GLU A 502 4.01 12.24 23.49
C GLU A 502 2.91 13.28 23.24
N TYR A 503 3.16 14.30 22.45
CA TYR A 503 2.31 15.49 22.32
C TYR A 503 1.60 15.60 20.98
N ALA A 504 1.83 14.70 20.04
CA ALA A 504 1.36 14.83 18.65
C ALA A 504 1.69 16.22 18.07
N THR A 505 2.97 16.57 18.08
CA THR A 505 3.45 17.91 17.70
C THR A 505 3.03 18.27 16.28
N VAL A 506 2.37 19.41 16.12
CA VAL A 506 2.04 19.96 14.80
C VAL A 506 3.32 20.36 14.09
N ARG A 507 3.58 19.73 12.94
CA ARG A 507 4.80 19.93 12.14
C ARG A 507 4.53 20.65 10.84
N ASP A 508 3.31 20.52 10.31
CA ASP A 508 2.86 21.26 9.14
C ASP A 508 1.48 21.83 9.40
N GLU A 509 1.27 23.08 9.01
CA GLU A 509 0.00 23.78 9.09
C GLU A 509 -0.20 24.63 7.85
N VAL A 510 -1.39 24.56 7.25
CA VAL A 510 -1.74 25.40 6.12
C VAL A 510 -3.23 25.78 6.14
N TRP A 511 -3.52 27.03 5.87
CA TRP A 511 -4.86 27.49 5.57
C TRP A 511 -5.17 27.25 4.09
N LEU A 512 -6.31 26.63 3.84
CA LEU A 512 -6.82 26.31 2.52
C LEU A 512 -8.02 27.19 2.20
N GLU A 513 -8.08 27.70 1.00
CA GLU A 513 -9.23 28.41 0.46
C GLU A 513 -10.02 27.50 -0.47
N SER A 514 -11.35 27.48 -0.35
CA SER A 514 -12.21 26.71 -1.23
C SER A 514 -12.13 27.22 -2.68
N LEU A 515 -11.99 26.30 -3.64
CA LEU A 515 -12.04 26.60 -5.07
C LEU A 515 -13.45 26.99 -5.56
N ALA A 516 -14.48 26.84 -4.72
CA ALA A 516 -15.82 27.36 -4.98
C ALA A 516 -15.91 28.88 -4.69
N SER A 517 -14.96 29.44 -3.94
CA SER A 517 -14.97 30.87 -3.58
C SER A 517 -14.90 31.76 -4.82
N PRO A 518 -15.80 32.77 -4.95
CA PRO A 518 -15.75 33.73 -6.06
C PRO A 518 -14.54 34.69 -6.02
N ASN A 519 -13.83 34.75 -4.90
CA ASN A 519 -12.75 35.69 -4.63
C ASN A 519 -11.35 35.06 -4.68
N LEU A 520 -11.15 33.98 -5.43
CA LEU A 520 -9.81 33.41 -5.61
C LEU A 520 -8.87 34.46 -6.21
N SER A 521 -8.19 35.21 -5.33
CA SER A 521 -7.07 36.05 -5.70
C SER A 521 -5.89 35.14 -6.04
N MET A 522 -5.37 35.24 -7.28
CA MET A 522 -4.14 34.57 -7.67
C MET A 522 -3.06 34.83 -6.60
N PRO A 523 -2.41 33.80 -6.04
CA PRO A 523 -1.31 34.02 -5.13
C PRO A 523 -0.19 34.71 -5.90
N THR A 524 0.06 35.97 -5.60
CA THR A 524 1.34 36.59 -5.98
C THR A 524 2.42 35.81 -5.24
N ALA A 525 3.33 35.19 -6.02
CA ALA A 525 4.49 34.47 -5.51
C ALA A 525 5.23 35.37 -4.48
N ARG A 526 4.97 35.16 -3.20
CA ARG A 526 5.83 35.68 -2.14
C ARG A 526 7.01 34.75 -2.05
N ARG A 527 8.16 35.20 -2.55
CA ARG A 527 9.45 34.62 -2.21
C ARG A 527 9.59 34.67 -0.69
N HIS A 528 9.51 33.54 -0.03
CA HIS A 528 10.08 33.40 1.30
C HIS A 528 11.54 32.98 1.13
N ASP A 529 12.43 34.00 1.14
CA ASP A 529 13.81 33.80 1.52
C ASP A 529 13.80 33.47 3.02
N GLN A 530 13.92 32.21 3.35
CA GLN A 530 14.39 31.74 4.64
C GLN A 530 15.41 30.64 4.40
N GLU A 531 16.66 31.03 4.63
CA GLU A 531 17.83 30.18 4.78
C GLU A 531 17.59 29.17 5.93
N PHE A 532 17.92 27.91 5.65
CA PHE A 532 18.31 26.93 6.66
C PHE A 532 19.53 26.15 6.13
#